data_8934dcaf96542112963aea6334e3722e
#
_entry.id   8934dcaf96542112963aea6334e3722e
#
_cell.length_a   1.000
_cell.length_b   1.000
_cell.length_c   1.000
_cell.angle_alpha   90.00
_cell.angle_beta   90.00
_cell.angle_gamma   90.00
#
_symmetry.space_group_name_H-M   'P 1'
#
loop_
_entity.id
_entity.type
_entity.pdbx_description
1 polymer ?
#
loop_
_entity_poly.entity_id
_entity_poly.type
_entity_poly.pdbx_seq_one_letter_code
_entity_poly.pdbx_strand_id
1 'polypeptide(L)'
;VSTDFRSARVALGARLRELRAEVGVNGKDFADRIGWQRSKVSRLENGKQTATEADVDAWAAGAGVPGQAADLRSRLKGLESQQRSWRRQLAAGHRPVQYRYVVEYQRTATMRGYEASVIPGLFQTPGYARHLIEANTALMRSLRDTEAAVAARMHRQEVLYEPGKLFRVLLWEAALHVVVCPREVMAAQLDRLVGLIGMSTAELGIVPLGAPLPLTPRHGFWIFDEERVIVETVNTELSYDSAHDLALYGRAWDGLNTAAV
;
A
#
# COMPACT_ATOMS: atom_id res chain seq x y z
N VAL A 1 -2.12 4.82 -11.52
CA VAL A 1 -3.26 3.93 -11.23
C VAL A 1 -2.80 2.55 -11.66
N SER A 2 -2.73 1.58 -10.73
CA SER A 2 -2.32 0.22 -11.08
C SER A 2 -3.27 -0.35 -12.15
N THR A 3 -2.75 -1.19 -13.01
CA THR A 3 -3.54 -1.85 -14.06
C THR A 3 -4.71 -2.61 -13.42
N ASP A 4 -4.48 -3.23 -12.26
CA ASP A 4 -5.48 -4.03 -11.53
C ASP A 4 -6.60 -3.18 -10.93
N PHE A 5 -6.31 -2.06 -10.29
CA PHE A 5 -7.35 -1.14 -9.80
C PHE A 5 -8.22 -0.61 -10.96
N ARG A 6 -7.56 -0.24 -12.08
CA ARG A 6 -8.29 0.20 -13.27
C ARG A 6 -9.14 -0.94 -13.85
N SER A 7 -8.58 -2.13 -13.95
CA SER A 7 -9.27 -3.32 -14.45
C SER A 7 -10.43 -3.71 -13.53
N ALA A 8 -10.22 -3.75 -12.22
CA ALA A 8 -11.28 -4.06 -11.27
C ALA A 8 -12.39 -2.97 -11.26
N ARG A 9 -12.03 -1.68 -11.42
CA ARG A 9 -13.01 -0.60 -11.57
C ARG A 9 -13.80 -0.70 -12.88
N VAL A 10 -13.15 -1.08 -13.97
CA VAL A 10 -13.82 -1.35 -15.25
C VAL A 10 -14.73 -2.57 -15.12
N ALA A 11 -14.29 -3.63 -14.43
CA ALA A 11 -15.09 -4.82 -14.18
C ALA A 11 -16.34 -4.51 -13.33
N LEU A 12 -16.21 -3.71 -12.27
CA LEU A 12 -17.38 -3.23 -11.53
C LEU A 12 -18.32 -2.41 -12.43
N GLY A 13 -17.77 -1.50 -13.24
CA GLY A 13 -18.56 -0.70 -14.18
C GLY A 13 -19.29 -1.55 -15.23
N ALA A 14 -18.64 -2.59 -15.73
CA ALA A 14 -19.26 -3.57 -16.65
C ALA A 14 -20.43 -4.28 -15.96
N ARG A 15 -20.25 -4.73 -14.71
CA ARG A 15 -21.33 -5.37 -13.94
C ARG A 15 -22.51 -4.42 -13.69
N LEU A 16 -22.25 -3.16 -13.36
CA LEU A 16 -23.29 -2.15 -13.24
C LEU A 16 -24.07 -1.99 -14.55
N ARG A 17 -23.37 -1.94 -15.69
CA ARG A 17 -23.99 -1.87 -17.02
C ARG A 17 -24.84 -3.11 -17.34
N GLU A 18 -24.37 -4.31 -17.01
CA GLU A 18 -25.13 -5.55 -17.18
C GLU A 18 -26.46 -5.49 -16.41
N LEU A 19 -26.42 -5.14 -15.12
CA LEU A 19 -27.64 -5.03 -14.29
C LEU A 19 -28.63 -4.01 -14.85
N ARG A 20 -28.17 -2.89 -15.40
CA ARG A 20 -29.05 -1.93 -16.08
C ARG A 20 -29.62 -2.52 -17.36
N ALA A 21 -28.82 -3.23 -18.14
CA ALA A 21 -29.27 -3.85 -19.40
C ALA A 21 -30.28 -4.95 -19.15
N GLU A 22 -30.15 -5.74 -18.09
CA GLU A 22 -31.10 -6.80 -17.70
C GLU A 22 -32.52 -6.25 -17.47
N VAL A 23 -32.68 -5.00 -17.05
CA VAL A 23 -33.98 -4.35 -16.91
C VAL A 23 -34.43 -3.57 -18.17
N GLY A 24 -33.69 -3.70 -19.26
CA GLY A 24 -34.08 -3.19 -20.58
C GLY A 24 -34.07 -1.67 -20.74
N VAL A 25 -33.41 -0.92 -19.85
CA VAL A 25 -33.37 0.54 -19.91
C VAL A 25 -32.01 1.07 -20.41
N ASN A 26 -32.04 2.14 -21.20
CA ASN A 26 -30.84 2.84 -21.62
C ASN A 26 -30.25 3.71 -20.48
N GLY A 27 -29.03 4.19 -20.68
CA GLY A 27 -28.33 4.94 -19.63
C GLY A 27 -28.97 6.30 -19.26
N LYS A 28 -29.79 6.91 -20.15
CA LYS A 28 -30.53 8.13 -19.87
C LYS A 28 -31.74 7.82 -18.98
N ASP A 29 -32.55 6.90 -19.39
CA ASP A 29 -33.78 6.52 -18.68
C ASP A 29 -33.45 5.93 -17.31
N PHE A 30 -32.31 5.19 -17.20
CA PHE A 30 -31.82 4.70 -15.92
C PHE A 30 -31.38 5.85 -14.99
N ALA A 31 -30.65 6.84 -15.52
CA ALA A 31 -30.26 8.02 -14.75
C ALA A 31 -31.49 8.77 -14.22
N ASP A 32 -32.51 8.98 -15.08
CA ASP A 32 -33.76 9.61 -14.68
C ASP A 32 -34.50 8.81 -13.61
N ARG A 33 -34.51 7.47 -13.72
CA ARG A 33 -35.12 6.54 -12.73
C ARG A 33 -34.51 6.66 -11.33
N ILE A 34 -33.18 6.83 -11.23
CA ILE A 34 -32.48 6.91 -9.93
C ILE A 34 -32.11 8.35 -9.51
N GLY A 35 -32.63 9.36 -10.23
CA GLY A 35 -32.41 10.76 -9.92
C GLY A 35 -30.98 11.27 -10.15
N TRP A 36 -30.26 10.70 -11.12
CA TRP A 36 -28.86 11.04 -11.40
C TRP A 36 -28.68 11.72 -12.76
N GLN A 37 -27.51 12.35 -12.90
CA GLN A 37 -27.08 12.84 -14.21
C GLN A 37 -26.59 11.68 -15.08
N ARG A 38 -26.97 11.67 -16.36
CA ARG A 38 -26.50 10.68 -17.38
C ARG A 38 -24.96 10.55 -17.40
N SER A 39 -24.26 11.66 -17.23
CA SER A 39 -22.78 11.67 -17.18
C SER A 39 -22.21 10.86 -16.02
N LYS A 40 -22.87 10.84 -14.85
CA LYS A 40 -22.47 10.02 -13.70
C LYS A 40 -22.65 8.53 -14.02
N VAL A 41 -23.81 8.13 -14.54
CA VAL A 41 -24.07 6.76 -14.99
C VAL A 41 -22.98 6.29 -15.97
N SER A 42 -22.73 7.07 -17.02
CA SER A 42 -21.70 6.75 -18.01
C SER A 42 -20.29 6.66 -17.42
N ARG A 43 -19.90 7.52 -16.49
CA ARG A 43 -18.58 7.46 -15.86
C ARG A 43 -18.41 6.21 -15.00
N LEU A 44 -19.44 5.80 -14.27
CA LEU A 44 -19.41 4.59 -13.44
C LEU A 44 -19.33 3.34 -14.32
N GLU A 45 -20.19 3.20 -15.34
CA GLU A 45 -20.20 2.06 -16.26
C GLU A 45 -18.91 1.89 -17.05
N ASN A 46 -18.22 2.97 -17.36
CA ASN A 46 -16.95 2.94 -18.09
C ASN A 46 -15.72 2.90 -17.18
N GLY A 47 -15.91 2.75 -15.87
CA GLY A 47 -14.83 2.75 -14.91
C GLY A 47 -14.01 4.06 -14.89
N LYS A 48 -14.59 5.20 -15.30
CA LYS A 48 -13.96 6.52 -15.27
C LYS A 48 -14.11 7.21 -13.92
N GLN A 49 -15.02 6.73 -13.08
CA GLN A 49 -15.27 7.18 -11.72
C GLN A 49 -15.42 5.96 -10.82
N THR A 50 -14.89 6.00 -9.60
CA THR A 50 -15.14 4.97 -8.59
C THR A 50 -16.50 5.21 -7.95
N ALA A 51 -17.33 4.17 -7.86
CA ALA A 51 -18.59 4.21 -7.15
C ALA A 51 -18.37 4.40 -5.64
N THR A 52 -19.36 4.94 -4.93
CA THR A 52 -19.46 4.88 -3.48
C THR A 52 -20.39 3.74 -3.06
N GLU A 53 -20.41 3.37 -1.77
CA GLU A 53 -21.40 2.39 -1.27
C GLU A 53 -22.83 2.84 -1.56
N ALA A 54 -23.14 4.14 -1.36
CA ALA A 54 -24.45 4.70 -1.69
C ALA A 54 -24.75 4.63 -3.20
N ASP A 55 -23.73 4.74 -4.06
CA ASP A 55 -23.93 4.60 -5.51
C ASP A 55 -24.31 3.17 -5.90
N VAL A 56 -23.64 2.17 -5.33
CA VAL A 56 -23.96 0.77 -5.65
C VAL A 56 -25.32 0.35 -5.09
N ASP A 57 -25.72 0.88 -3.93
CA ASP A 57 -27.03 0.63 -3.34
C ASP A 57 -28.16 1.25 -4.18
N ALA A 58 -28.00 2.52 -4.59
CA ALA A 58 -28.94 3.21 -5.47
C ALA A 58 -29.05 2.50 -6.83
N TRP A 59 -27.91 1.98 -7.35
CA TRP A 59 -27.90 1.23 -8.60
C TRP A 59 -28.66 -0.07 -8.49
N ALA A 60 -28.40 -0.88 -7.43
CA ALA A 60 -29.11 -2.14 -7.21
C ALA A 60 -30.62 -1.94 -7.04
N ALA A 61 -31.04 -0.89 -6.32
CA ALA A 61 -32.43 -0.52 -6.16
C ALA A 61 -33.05 -0.11 -7.51
N GLY A 62 -32.38 0.76 -8.29
CA GLY A 62 -32.83 1.23 -9.59
C GLY A 62 -32.93 0.12 -10.65
N ALA A 63 -32.05 -0.87 -10.57
CA ALA A 63 -32.08 -2.07 -11.40
C ALA A 63 -33.08 -3.14 -10.90
N GLY A 64 -33.81 -2.89 -9.80
CA GLY A 64 -34.78 -3.85 -9.27
C GLY A 64 -34.18 -5.12 -8.65
N VAL A 65 -32.88 -5.07 -8.31
CA VAL A 65 -32.12 -6.21 -7.75
C VAL A 65 -31.45 -5.86 -6.40
N PRO A 66 -32.23 -5.39 -5.39
CA PRO A 66 -31.64 -4.93 -4.13
C PRO A 66 -30.82 -6.04 -3.42
N GLY A 67 -31.13 -7.31 -3.65
CA GLY A 67 -30.36 -8.45 -3.12
C GLY A 67 -28.93 -8.52 -3.64
N GLN A 68 -28.59 -7.88 -4.76
CA GLN A 68 -27.23 -7.83 -5.30
C GLN A 68 -26.38 -6.67 -4.73
N ALA A 69 -26.96 -5.79 -3.93
CA ALA A 69 -26.23 -4.68 -3.32
C ALA A 69 -25.04 -5.16 -2.44
N ALA A 70 -25.19 -6.29 -1.75
CA ALA A 70 -24.12 -6.88 -0.96
C ALA A 70 -22.93 -7.35 -1.81
N ASP A 71 -23.16 -8.00 -2.96
CA ASP A 71 -22.11 -8.41 -3.90
C ASP A 71 -21.41 -7.18 -4.51
N LEU A 72 -22.18 -6.18 -4.93
CA LEU A 72 -21.61 -4.94 -5.47
C LEU A 72 -20.76 -4.19 -4.43
N ARG A 73 -21.20 -4.14 -3.18
CA ARG A 73 -20.38 -3.56 -2.08
C ARG A 73 -19.12 -4.38 -1.80
N SER A 74 -19.20 -5.71 -1.89
CA SER A 74 -18.02 -6.58 -1.74
C SER A 74 -16.99 -6.30 -2.83
N ARG A 75 -17.44 -6.19 -4.09
CA ARG A 75 -16.57 -5.81 -5.24
C ARG A 75 -15.98 -4.41 -5.07
N LEU A 76 -16.77 -3.46 -4.58
CA LEU A 76 -16.30 -2.10 -4.28
C LEU A 76 -15.25 -2.09 -3.16
N LYS A 77 -15.47 -2.84 -2.08
CA LYS A 77 -14.49 -3.00 -0.98
C LYS A 77 -13.20 -3.64 -1.47
N GLY A 78 -13.27 -4.63 -2.35
CA GLY A 78 -12.10 -5.20 -3.01
C GLY A 78 -11.30 -4.15 -3.80
N LEU A 79 -11.99 -3.27 -4.52
CA LEU A 79 -11.38 -2.11 -5.20
C LEU A 79 -10.71 -1.12 -4.24
N GLU A 80 -11.40 -0.78 -3.16
CA GLU A 80 -10.90 0.20 -2.17
C GLU A 80 -9.76 -0.37 -1.31
N SER A 81 -9.77 -1.68 -1.06
CA SER A 81 -8.68 -2.35 -0.34
C SER A 81 -7.38 -2.41 -1.13
N GLN A 82 -7.46 -2.45 -2.47
CA GLN A 82 -6.29 -2.49 -3.35
C GLN A 82 -5.61 -1.13 -3.53
N GLN A 83 -6.30 -0.03 -3.26
CA GLN A 83 -5.71 1.32 -3.39
C GLN A 83 -6.11 2.24 -2.24
N ARG A 84 -5.16 2.53 -1.37
CA ARG A 84 -5.33 3.48 -0.27
C ARG A 84 -4.60 4.78 -0.58
N SER A 85 -5.33 5.80 -1.03
CA SER A 85 -4.75 7.13 -1.29
C SER A 85 -4.14 7.73 -0.03
N TRP A 86 -2.88 8.17 -0.10
CA TRP A 86 -2.18 8.85 0.99
C TRP A 86 -2.93 10.11 1.44
N ARG A 87 -3.53 10.86 0.53
CA ARG A 87 -4.34 12.03 0.88
C ARG A 87 -5.45 11.67 1.87
N ARG A 88 -6.13 10.54 1.68
CA ARG A 88 -7.21 10.08 2.58
C ARG A 88 -6.63 9.54 3.89
N GLN A 89 -5.57 8.74 3.83
CA GLN A 89 -4.94 8.15 5.00
C GLN A 89 -4.32 9.20 5.93
N LEU A 90 -3.71 10.25 5.35
CA LEU A 90 -3.02 11.32 6.06
C LEU A 90 -3.94 12.51 6.41
N ALA A 91 -5.26 12.41 6.15
CA ALA A 91 -6.21 13.47 6.50
C ALA A 91 -6.22 13.80 8.02
N ALA A 92 -5.94 12.80 8.86
CA ALA A 92 -5.80 12.95 10.32
C ALA A 92 -4.33 12.95 10.79
N GLY A 93 -3.37 13.17 9.89
CA GLY A 93 -1.94 13.15 10.17
C GLY A 93 -1.26 11.80 9.95
N HIS A 94 0.02 11.72 10.25
CA HIS A 94 0.85 10.53 10.08
C HIS A 94 0.70 9.51 11.22
N ARG A 95 0.43 9.97 12.45
CA ARG A 95 0.29 9.10 13.62
C ARG A 95 -0.72 7.97 13.42
N PRO A 96 -1.95 8.18 12.94
CA PRO A 96 -2.91 7.09 12.72
C PRO A 96 -2.41 6.03 11.74
N VAL A 97 -1.68 6.45 10.71
CA VAL A 97 -1.06 5.53 9.74
C VAL A 97 0.00 4.66 10.43
N GLN A 98 0.86 5.26 11.26
CA GLN A 98 1.88 4.50 12.00
C GLN A 98 1.24 3.50 12.97
N TYR A 99 0.16 3.86 13.68
CA TYR A 99 -0.54 2.93 14.57
C TYR A 99 -1.20 1.76 13.83
N ARG A 100 -1.70 1.98 12.62
CA ARG A 100 -2.19 0.87 11.79
C ARG A 100 -1.09 -0.15 11.52
N TYR A 101 0.11 0.31 11.19
CA TYR A 101 1.27 -0.57 11.02
C TYR A 101 1.71 -1.25 12.32
N VAL A 102 1.56 -0.61 13.49
CA VAL A 102 1.81 -1.28 14.79
C VAL A 102 0.95 -2.54 14.88
N VAL A 103 -0.38 -2.40 14.70
CA VAL A 103 -1.32 -3.52 14.77
C VAL A 103 -1.01 -4.60 13.73
N GLU A 104 -0.63 -4.18 12.53
CA GLU A 104 -0.30 -5.09 11.45
C GLU A 104 0.95 -5.92 11.78
N TYR A 105 2.03 -5.28 12.17
CA TYR A 105 3.29 -5.96 12.49
C TYR A 105 3.18 -6.86 13.73
N GLN A 106 2.34 -6.48 14.70
CA GLN A 106 2.04 -7.35 15.85
C GLN A 106 1.37 -8.67 15.44
N ARG A 107 0.56 -8.67 14.39
CA ARG A 107 -0.13 -9.86 13.87
C ARG A 107 0.75 -10.68 12.93
N THR A 108 1.72 -10.06 12.28
CA THR A 108 2.59 -10.66 11.28
C THR A 108 3.66 -11.52 11.95
N ALA A 109 3.78 -12.76 11.56
CA ALA A 109 4.85 -13.67 12.01
C ALA A 109 6.10 -13.52 11.13
N THR A 110 5.93 -13.45 9.81
CA THR A 110 7.03 -13.34 8.85
C THR A 110 6.83 -12.18 7.89
N MET A 111 7.89 -11.48 7.59
CA MET A 111 7.86 -10.39 6.62
C MET A 111 9.11 -10.42 5.74
N ARG A 112 8.91 -10.29 4.44
CA ARG A 112 9.99 -10.09 3.48
C ARG A 112 9.81 -8.71 2.85
N GLY A 113 10.83 -7.87 2.92
CA GLY A 113 10.80 -6.52 2.38
C GLY A 113 11.97 -6.24 1.46
N TYR A 114 11.74 -5.46 0.43
CA TYR A 114 12.78 -4.85 -0.39
C TYR A 114 12.56 -3.35 -0.44
N GLU A 115 13.62 -2.59 -0.19
CA GLU A 115 13.61 -1.13 -0.29
C GLU A 115 14.73 -0.62 -1.20
N ALA A 116 14.34 0.22 -2.15
CA ALA A 116 15.24 0.72 -3.18
C ALA A 116 15.82 2.11 -2.89
N SER A 117 15.14 2.93 -2.09
CA SER A 117 15.45 4.36 -2.00
C SER A 117 15.59 4.93 -0.59
N VAL A 118 15.06 4.25 0.42
CA VAL A 118 15.11 4.71 1.81
C VAL A 118 15.32 3.54 2.77
N ILE A 119 15.83 3.81 3.95
CA ILE A 119 15.88 2.81 5.01
C ILE A 119 14.46 2.61 5.54
N PRO A 120 13.97 1.35 5.65
CA PRO A 120 12.61 1.06 6.06
C PRO A 120 12.31 1.50 7.49
N GLY A 121 11.05 1.88 7.72
CA GLY A 121 10.60 2.42 9.01
C GLY A 121 10.88 1.51 10.21
N LEU A 122 10.97 0.20 9.99
CA LEU A 122 11.29 -0.79 11.01
C LEU A 122 12.73 -0.66 11.54
N PHE A 123 13.65 -0.13 10.74
CA PHE A 123 15.08 -0.01 11.07
C PHE A 123 15.55 1.42 11.26
N GLN A 124 14.63 2.39 11.23
CA GLN A 124 14.97 3.82 11.35
C GLN A 124 15.31 4.23 12.77
N THR A 125 16.24 5.19 12.89
CA THR A 125 16.41 5.98 14.12
C THR A 125 15.32 7.06 14.22
N PRO A 126 15.04 7.61 15.43
CA PRO A 126 14.10 8.72 15.58
C PRO A 126 14.45 9.94 14.71
N GLY A 127 15.75 10.27 14.61
CA GLY A 127 16.24 11.39 13.80
C GLY A 127 15.97 11.19 12.31
N TYR A 128 16.28 10.03 11.75
CA TYR A 128 16.03 9.71 10.35
C TYR A 128 14.51 9.68 10.05
N ALA A 129 13.72 9.05 10.91
CA ALA A 129 12.28 8.98 10.80
C ALA A 129 11.63 10.38 10.78
N ARG A 130 12.12 11.31 11.63
CA ARG A 130 11.65 12.70 11.68
C ARG A 130 11.81 13.38 10.33
N HIS A 131 12.99 13.34 9.72
CA HIS A 131 13.26 13.97 8.43
C HIS A 131 12.35 13.43 7.32
N LEU A 132 12.14 12.11 7.27
CA LEU A 132 11.24 11.51 6.28
C LEU A 132 9.77 11.92 6.51
N ILE A 133 9.31 11.95 7.76
CA ILE A 133 7.93 12.34 8.09
C ILE A 133 7.71 13.82 7.75
N GLU A 134 8.67 14.68 8.05
CA GLU A 134 8.61 16.11 7.72
C GLU A 134 8.58 16.35 6.21
N ALA A 135 9.46 15.66 5.46
CA ALA A 135 9.48 15.73 4.01
C ALA A 135 8.14 15.27 3.39
N ASN A 136 7.60 14.15 3.89
CA ASN A 136 6.31 13.64 3.44
C ASN A 136 5.15 14.56 3.84
N THR A 137 5.18 15.15 5.05
CA THR A 137 4.20 16.14 5.50
C THR A 137 4.18 17.35 4.58
N ALA A 138 5.35 17.86 4.18
CA ALA A 138 5.47 18.97 3.25
C ALA A 138 4.96 18.60 1.84
N LEU A 139 5.36 17.43 1.32
CA LEU A 139 4.93 16.94 0.01
C LEU A 139 3.41 16.75 -0.06
N MET A 140 2.83 16.10 0.94
CA MET A 140 1.40 15.77 0.99
C MET A 140 0.53 16.92 1.49
N ARG A 141 1.13 17.99 2.03
CA ARG A 141 0.43 19.10 2.70
C ARG A 141 -0.54 18.60 3.77
N SER A 142 -0.09 17.59 4.53
CA SER A 142 -0.86 16.96 5.59
C SER A 142 -0.70 17.68 6.93
N LEU A 143 -1.43 17.23 7.96
CA LEU A 143 -1.29 17.75 9.32
C LEU A 143 0.12 17.49 9.87
N ARG A 144 0.62 18.46 10.62
CA ARG A 144 1.93 18.37 11.30
C ARG A 144 1.76 17.69 12.65
N ASP A 145 2.01 16.39 12.70
CA ASP A 145 2.00 15.56 13.90
C ASP A 145 3.31 14.76 14.04
N THR A 146 4.42 15.33 13.55
CA THR A 146 5.72 14.68 13.39
C THR A 146 6.17 13.93 14.62
N GLU A 147 6.20 14.56 15.80
CA GLU A 147 6.70 13.92 17.02
C GLU A 147 5.85 12.73 17.44
N ALA A 148 4.53 12.85 17.35
CA ALA A 148 3.61 11.75 17.66
C ALA A 148 3.74 10.61 16.64
N ALA A 149 4.00 10.92 15.38
CA ALA A 149 4.23 9.93 14.33
C ALA A 149 5.58 9.22 14.49
N VAL A 150 6.64 9.96 14.86
CA VAL A 150 7.95 9.38 15.20
C VAL A 150 7.83 8.44 16.40
N ALA A 151 7.19 8.86 17.48
CA ALA A 151 6.98 8.01 18.65
C ALA A 151 6.22 6.72 18.30
N ALA A 152 5.15 6.82 17.50
CA ALA A 152 4.41 5.65 17.04
C ALA A 152 5.25 4.73 16.12
N ARG A 153 6.15 5.29 15.30
CA ARG A 153 7.09 4.52 14.49
C ARG A 153 8.12 3.80 15.35
N MET A 154 8.64 4.44 16.39
CA MET A 154 9.57 3.78 17.32
C MET A 154 8.88 2.66 18.10
N HIS A 155 7.67 2.91 18.61
CA HIS A 155 6.88 1.87 19.26
C HIS A 155 6.66 0.64 18.35
N ARG A 156 6.41 0.84 17.06
CA ARG A 156 6.28 -0.26 16.09
C ARG A 156 7.51 -1.15 16.01
N GLN A 157 8.71 -0.60 16.27
CA GLN A 157 9.96 -1.36 16.20
C GLN A 157 10.16 -2.33 17.36
N GLU A 158 9.36 -2.23 18.43
CA GLU A 158 9.38 -3.17 19.55
C GLU A 158 9.12 -4.61 19.10
N VAL A 159 8.39 -4.78 17.99
CA VAL A 159 8.16 -6.08 17.36
C VAL A 159 9.43 -6.83 16.96
N LEU A 160 10.55 -6.11 16.74
CA LEU A 160 11.85 -6.72 16.45
C LEU A 160 12.40 -7.54 17.63
N TYR A 161 11.90 -7.32 18.84
CA TYR A 161 12.31 -8.02 20.06
C TYR A 161 11.30 -9.09 20.48
N GLU A 162 10.25 -9.34 19.69
CA GLU A 162 9.24 -10.36 19.96
C GLU A 162 9.70 -11.73 19.45
N PRO A 163 9.77 -12.77 20.30
CA PRO A 163 10.14 -14.11 19.87
C PRO A 163 9.16 -14.69 18.83
N GLY A 164 9.68 -15.50 17.91
CA GLY A 164 8.87 -16.18 16.90
C GLY A 164 8.52 -15.33 15.67
N LYS A 165 9.01 -14.10 15.59
CA LYS A 165 8.90 -13.26 14.40
C LYS A 165 10.18 -13.30 13.57
N LEU A 166 10.05 -13.10 12.25
CA LEU A 166 11.18 -13.03 11.33
C LEU A 166 10.95 -11.96 10.26
N PHE A 167 11.76 -10.91 10.29
CA PHE A 167 11.73 -9.79 9.35
C PHE A 167 12.98 -9.83 8.47
N ARG A 168 12.82 -10.28 7.22
CA ARG A 168 13.88 -10.32 6.21
C ARG A 168 13.80 -9.09 5.32
N VAL A 169 14.82 -8.28 5.31
CA VAL A 169 14.83 -7.02 4.58
C VAL A 169 16.04 -6.93 3.67
N LEU A 170 15.79 -6.66 2.42
CA LEU A 170 16.81 -6.35 1.43
C LEU A 170 16.82 -4.85 1.17
N LEU A 171 17.98 -4.22 1.28
CA LEU A 171 18.19 -2.84 0.88
C LEU A 171 18.99 -2.81 -0.42
N TRP A 172 18.53 -2.08 -1.42
CA TRP A 172 19.43 -1.72 -2.49
C TRP A 172 20.48 -0.74 -1.94
N GLU A 173 21.74 -0.97 -2.23
CA GLU A 173 22.85 -0.15 -1.73
C GLU A 173 22.62 1.35 -1.96
N ALA A 174 21.93 1.73 -3.06
CA ALA A 174 21.54 3.12 -3.31
C ALA A 174 20.79 3.77 -2.14
N ALA A 175 19.98 3.03 -1.39
CA ALA A 175 19.23 3.56 -0.24
C ALA A 175 20.15 4.06 0.88
N LEU A 176 21.37 3.55 0.96
CA LEU A 176 22.39 3.98 1.95
C LEU A 176 23.08 5.29 1.52
N HIS A 177 22.95 5.69 0.27
CA HIS A 177 23.58 6.89 -0.30
C HIS A 177 22.61 8.05 -0.55
N VAL A 178 21.29 7.82 -0.44
CA VAL A 178 20.29 8.87 -0.61
C VAL A 178 20.34 9.86 0.54
N VAL A 179 20.64 11.12 0.24
CA VAL A 179 20.78 12.20 1.23
C VAL A 179 19.40 12.79 1.54
N VAL A 180 18.69 12.20 2.50
CA VAL A 180 17.37 12.65 2.96
C VAL A 180 17.42 13.36 4.32
N CYS A 181 18.59 13.42 4.94
CA CYS A 181 18.81 14.02 6.25
C CYS A 181 20.27 14.53 6.37
N PRO A 182 20.63 15.33 7.40
CA PRO A 182 22.00 15.71 7.68
C PRO A 182 22.92 14.50 7.87
N ARG A 183 24.21 14.70 7.58
CA ARG A 183 25.22 13.62 7.61
C ARG A 183 25.32 12.91 8.95
N GLU A 184 25.27 13.67 10.04
CA GLU A 184 25.32 13.15 11.42
C GLU A 184 24.10 12.27 11.74
N VAL A 185 22.93 12.60 11.21
CA VAL A 185 21.71 11.78 11.35
C VAL A 185 21.86 10.50 10.53
N MET A 186 22.41 10.60 9.31
CA MET A 186 22.66 9.44 8.47
C MET A 186 23.72 8.51 9.09
N ALA A 187 24.79 9.05 9.67
CA ALA A 187 25.80 8.26 10.37
C ALA A 187 25.17 7.43 11.51
N ALA A 188 24.38 8.08 12.38
CA ALA A 188 23.66 7.38 13.45
C ALA A 188 22.66 6.33 12.90
N GLN A 189 22.08 6.58 11.72
CA GLN A 189 21.21 5.63 11.04
C GLN A 189 21.97 4.40 10.51
N LEU A 190 23.16 4.59 9.96
CA LEU A 190 24.01 3.48 9.52
C LEU A 190 24.51 2.65 10.72
N ASP A 191 24.91 3.30 11.82
CA ASP A 191 25.25 2.61 13.07
C ASP A 191 24.10 1.76 13.60
N ARG A 192 22.85 2.26 13.48
CA ARG A 192 21.66 1.49 13.83
C ARG A 192 21.53 0.23 12.98
N LEU A 193 21.79 0.30 11.67
CA LEU A 193 21.74 -0.88 10.78
C LEU A 193 22.81 -1.91 11.18
N VAL A 194 24.03 -1.47 11.48
CA VAL A 194 25.09 -2.33 11.99
C VAL A 194 24.67 -3.02 13.29
N GLY A 195 24.00 -2.30 14.19
CA GLY A 195 23.48 -2.84 15.44
C GLY A 195 22.33 -3.85 15.30
N LEU A 196 21.76 -4.01 14.12
CA LEU A 196 20.74 -5.05 13.83
C LEU A 196 21.38 -6.37 13.38
N ILE A 197 22.64 -6.35 12.97
CA ILE A 197 23.34 -7.56 12.50
C ILE A 197 23.44 -8.57 13.66
N GLY A 198 22.97 -9.79 13.39
CA GLY A 198 22.96 -10.89 14.37
C GLY A 198 21.71 -10.97 15.24
N MET A 199 20.72 -10.09 15.05
CA MET A 199 19.40 -10.29 15.68
C MET A 199 18.72 -11.54 15.11
N SER A 200 18.16 -12.37 15.98
CA SER A 200 17.46 -13.61 15.56
C SER A 200 16.12 -13.35 14.86
N THR A 201 15.56 -12.16 15.02
CA THR A 201 14.26 -11.74 14.48
C THR A 201 14.36 -10.84 13.26
N ALA A 202 15.59 -10.41 12.90
CA ALA A 202 15.82 -9.51 11.76
C ALA A 202 17.03 -9.97 10.94
N GLU A 203 16.80 -10.20 9.66
CA GLU A 203 17.83 -10.47 8.66
C GLU A 203 17.91 -9.27 7.72
N LEU A 204 19.07 -8.63 7.63
CA LEU A 204 19.33 -7.51 6.74
C LEU A 204 20.35 -7.91 5.68
N GLY A 205 19.95 -7.85 4.42
CA GLY A 205 20.82 -8.04 3.27
C GLY A 205 20.98 -6.74 2.48
N ILE A 206 22.15 -6.52 1.91
CA ILE A 206 22.41 -5.40 1.00
C ILE A 206 22.54 -5.95 -0.42
N VAL A 207 21.79 -5.39 -1.35
CA VAL A 207 21.93 -5.67 -2.79
C VAL A 207 22.89 -4.64 -3.38
N PRO A 208 24.15 -5.01 -3.71
CA PRO A 208 25.17 -4.06 -4.17
C PRO A 208 24.80 -3.42 -5.52
N LEU A 209 25.22 -2.16 -5.74
CA LEU A 209 25.01 -1.44 -7.01
C LEU A 209 25.59 -2.17 -8.21
N GLY A 210 26.73 -2.85 -8.02
CA GLY A 210 27.42 -3.60 -9.08
C GLY A 210 27.04 -5.06 -9.19
N ALA A 211 26.07 -5.55 -8.39
CA ALA A 211 25.69 -6.96 -8.44
C ALA A 211 24.94 -7.28 -9.73
N PRO A 212 25.20 -8.45 -10.36
CA PRO A 212 24.42 -8.91 -11.48
C PRO A 212 23.00 -9.29 -10.98
N LEU A 213 22.01 -8.53 -11.41
CA LEU A 213 20.62 -8.76 -11.00
C LEU A 213 19.87 -9.57 -12.05
N PRO A 214 19.13 -10.61 -11.66
CA PRO A 214 18.29 -11.39 -12.58
C PRO A 214 17.01 -10.63 -13.00
N LEU A 215 16.73 -9.49 -12.37
CA LEU A 215 15.58 -8.64 -12.66
C LEU A 215 15.94 -7.17 -12.46
N THR A 216 15.17 -6.28 -13.09
CA THR A 216 15.30 -4.85 -12.87
C THR A 216 14.71 -4.47 -11.52
N PRO A 217 15.47 -3.91 -10.57
CA PRO A 217 14.91 -3.37 -9.33
C PRO A 217 14.02 -2.17 -9.67
N ARG A 218 12.77 -2.20 -9.23
CA ARG A 218 11.78 -1.16 -9.60
C ARG A 218 11.45 -0.28 -8.40
N HIS A 219 10.64 -0.78 -7.51
CA HIS A 219 10.11 -0.08 -6.32
C HIS A 219 10.24 -0.98 -5.11
N GLY A 220 10.19 -0.40 -3.92
CA GLY A 220 10.08 -1.15 -2.67
C GLY A 220 8.75 -1.91 -2.59
N PHE A 221 8.77 -3.03 -1.89
CA PHE A 221 7.58 -3.82 -1.60
C PHE A 221 7.78 -4.65 -0.33
N TRP A 222 6.65 -5.07 0.26
CA TRP A 222 6.60 -5.82 1.51
C TRP A 222 5.64 -6.98 1.38
N ILE A 223 6.08 -8.20 1.71
CA ILE A 223 5.27 -9.42 1.73
C ILE A 223 5.04 -9.78 3.19
N PHE A 224 3.79 -9.85 3.61
CA PHE A 224 3.36 -10.16 4.96
C PHE A 224 2.77 -11.57 4.99
N ASP A 225 3.34 -12.48 5.78
CA ASP A 225 2.89 -13.87 6.03
C ASP A 225 2.55 -14.69 4.77
N GLU A 226 3.16 -14.36 3.62
CA GLU A 226 2.81 -14.95 2.31
C GLU A 226 1.33 -14.75 1.91
N GLU A 227 0.62 -13.83 2.55
CA GLU A 227 -0.80 -13.57 2.33
C GLU A 227 -1.07 -12.24 1.65
N ARG A 228 -0.14 -11.29 1.78
CA ARG A 228 -0.35 -9.95 1.25
C ARG A 228 0.94 -9.26 0.87
N VAL A 229 0.91 -8.54 -0.26
CA VAL A 229 1.96 -7.63 -0.70
C VAL A 229 1.50 -6.19 -0.56
N ILE A 230 2.36 -5.33 -0.01
CA ILE A 230 2.16 -3.88 0.05
C ILE A 230 3.23 -3.21 -0.83
N VAL A 231 2.79 -2.25 -1.63
CA VAL A 231 3.65 -1.37 -2.43
C VAL A 231 3.26 0.07 -2.16
N GLU A 232 4.23 0.88 -1.78
CA GLU A 232 4.03 2.30 -1.60
C GLU A 232 4.44 3.07 -2.85
N THR A 233 3.57 3.96 -3.32
CA THR A 233 3.85 4.93 -4.38
C THR A 233 3.72 6.34 -3.83
N VAL A 234 4.07 7.36 -4.62
CA VAL A 234 4.00 8.77 -4.19
C VAL A 234 2.59 9.16 -3.71
N ASN A 235 1.54 8.64 -4.31
CA ASN A 235 0.16 9.07 -4.06
C ASN A 235 -0.73 8.01 -3.40
N THR A 236 -0.27 6.77 -3.28
CA THR A 236 -1.12 5.67 -2.81
C THR A 236 -0.31 4.48 -2.28
N GLU A 237 -0.92 3.74 -1.38
CA GLU A 237 -0.54 2.40 -1.00
C GLU A 237 -1.37 1.40 -1.82
N LEU A 238 -0.72 0.42 -2.40
CA LEU A 238 -1.34 -0.69 -3.12
C LEU A 238 -1.23 -1.95 -2.27
N SER A 239 -2.30 -2.73 -2.22
CA SER A 239 -2.33 -4.02 -1.53
C SER A 239 -2.75 -5.11 -2.50
N TYR A 240 -2.00 -6.22 -2.54
CA TYR A 240 -2.26 -7.37 -3.38
C TYR A 240 -2.32 -8.62 -2.51
N ASP A 241 -3.34 -9.46 -2.72
CA ASP A 241 -3.60 -10.71 -1.99
C ASP A 241 -3.90 -11.89 -2.94
N SER A 242 -3.85 -11.66 -4.26
CA SER A 242 -4.04 -12.74 -5.21
C SER A 242 -2.82 -13.69 -5.20
N ALA A 243 -3.06 -14.99 -5.35
CA ALA A 243 -1.99 -15.99 -5.45
C ALA A 243 -1.00 -15.69 -6.59
N HIS A 244 -1.48 -15.08 -7.69
CA HIS A 244 -0.63 -14.66 -8.80
C HIS A 244 0.35 -13.57 -8.40
N ASP A 245 -0.13 -12.51 -7.74
CA ASP A 245 0.70 -11.39 -7.31
C ASP A 245 1.68 -11.81 -6.21
N LEU A 246 1.22 -12.58 -5.23
CA LEU A 246 2.07 -13.15 -4.18
C LEU A 246 3.23 -13.95 -4.77
N ALA A 247 2.94 -14.85 -5.75
CA ALA A 247 3.98 -15.61 -6.42
C ALA A 247 4.92 -14.74 -7.25
N LEU A 248 4.42 -13.65 -7.87
CA LEU A 248 5.24 -12.71 -8.65
C LEU A 248 6.22 -11.95 -7.75
N TYR A 249 5.73 -11.36 -6.65
CA TYR A 249 6.57 -10.63 -5.71
C TYR A 249 7.51 -11.56 -4.91
N GLY A 250 7.08 -12.79 -4.63
CA GLY A 250 7.95 -13.84 -4.07
C GLY A 250 9.16 -14.09 -4.96
N ARG A 251 8.95 -14.38 -6.26
CA ARG A 251 10.05 -14.55 -7.22
C ARG A 251 10.94 -13.31 -7.36
N ALA A 252 10.36 -12.11 -7.28
CA ALA A 252 11.13 -10.87 -7.32
C ALA A 252 12.05 -10.75 -6.09
N TRP A 253 11.53 -11.06 -4.91
CA TRP A 253 12.31 -11.05 -3.67
C TRP A 253 13.43 -12.10 -3.72
N ASP A 254 13.13 -13.33 -4.13
CA ASP A 254 14.10 -14.43 -4.25
C ASP A 254 15.24 -14.03 -5.22
N GLY A 255 14.89 -13.43 -6.38
CA GLY A 255 15.89 -12.97 -7.34
C GLY A 255 16.79 -11.87 -6.78
N LEU A 256 16.26 -10.92 -6.00
CA LEU A 256 17.07 -9.89 -5.33
C LEU A 256 17.92 -10.50 -4.21
N ASN A 257 17.38 -11.46 -3.46
CA ASN A 257 18.08 -12.12 -2.37
C ASN A 257 19.29 -12.93 -2.84
N THR A 258 19.27 -13.49 -4.04
CA THR A 258 20.44 -14.20 -4.61
C THR A 258 21.63 -13.28 -4.88
N ALA A 259 21.39 -11.98 -5.03
CA ALA A 259 22.41 -10.97 -5.29
C ALA A 259 22.81 -10.19 -4.02
N ALA A 260 22.13 -10.42 -2.90
CA ALA A 260 22.40 -9.74 -1.63
C ALA A 260 23.60 -10.35 -0.89
N VAL A 261 24.27 -9.48 -0.15
CA VAL A 261 25.38 -9.82 0.75
C VAL A 261 25.00 -9.48 2.17
#